data_6d54a2abee489137884eaa8fc4ceae97
#
_entry.id   6d54a2abee489137884eaa8fc4ceae97
#
_cell.length_a   1.000
_cell.length_b   1.000
_cell.length_c   1.000
_cell.angle_alpha   90.00
_cell.angle_beta   90.00
_cell.angle_gamma   90.00
#
_symmetry.space_group_name_H-M   'P 1'
#
loop_
_entity.id
_entity.type
_entity.pdbx_description
1 polymer ?
#
loop_
_entity_poly.entity_id
_entity_poly.type
_entity_poly.pdbx_seq_one_letter_code
_entity_poly.pdbx_strand_id
1 'polypeptide(L)'
;MGEKRAYKARKPGGGRKKLKPEYDAGKNLKDQMDAAVALYEEDCSLQSIADVLNLNPIKVRKLLITAGVYKSNAAKKVKNTFEEYRKTQDYKTAILSTAAVLKLSKASVTSYLPYEKGVYFPSAADKEKISVGAERQRRFRAIKRWRVDPTEENFWGMVVSYA
;
A
#
# COMPACT_ATOMS: atom_id res chain seq x y z
N MET A 1 0.49 38.87 -28.20
CA MET A 1 1.49 37.86 -27.78
C MET A 1 1.54 37.87 -26.24
N GLY A 2 1.08 36.81 -25.59
CA GLY A 2 1.06 36.74 -24.13
C GLY A 2 2.47 36.46 -23.57
N GLU A 3 2.92 37.27 -22.64
CA GLU A 3 4.19 37.05 -21.92
C GLU A 3 4.20 35.68 -21.28
N LYS A 4 5.20 34.87 -21.61
CA LYS A 4 5.43 33.57 -20.95
C LYS A 4 5.83 33.86 -19.51
N ARG A 5 4.97 33.43 -18.54
CA ARG A 5 5.29 33.54 -17.10
C ARG A 5 6.65 32.90 -16.82
N ALA A 6 7.57 33.70 -16.25
CA ALA A 6 8.87 33.21 -15.86
C ALA A 6 8.75 32.07 -14.86
N TYR A 7 9.49 30.99 -15.07
CA TYR A 7 9.56 29.85 -14.15
C TYR A 7 10.14 30.29 -12.81
N LYS A 8 9.32 30.27 -11.75
CA LYS A 8 9.81 30.46 -10.39
C LYS A 8 10.43 29.15 -9.89
N ALA A 9 11.73 29.16 -9.66
CA ALA A 9 12.41 28.02 -9.04
C ALA A 9 11.77 27.72 -7.66
N ARG A 10 11.51 26.44 -7.39
CA ARG A 10 10.99 26.01 -6.08
C ARG A 10 12.03 26.29 -5.00
N LYS A 11 11.57 26.80 -3.85
CA LYS A 11 12.43 27.01 -2.69
C LYS A 11 13.17 25.70 -2.34
N PRO A 12 14.48 25.75 -1.99
CA PRO A 12 15.19 24.59 -1.48
C PRO A 12 14.43 23.97 -0.31
N GLY A 13 14.19 22.66 -0.32
CA GLY A 13 13.41 21.97 0.69
C GLY A 13 11.89 21.90 0.47
N GLY A 14 11.34 22.51 -0.59
CA GLY A 14 9.92 22.52 -0.92
C GLY A 14 9.39 21.23 -1.57
N GLY A 15 10.08 20.10 -1.43
CA GLY A 15 9.62 18.79 -1.90
C GLY A 15 9.07 17.92 -0.76
N ARG A 16 8.47 16.77 -1.11
CA ARG A 16 8.09 15.75 -0.13
C ARG A 16 9.35 15.38 0.68
N LYS A 17 9.28 15.51 2.01
CA LYS A 17 10.37 15.11 2.90
C LYS A 17 10.78 13.67 2.54
N LYS A 18 12.09 13.43 2.33
CA LYS A 18 12.60 12.07 2.16
C LYS A 18 12.23 11.28 3.41
N LEU A 19 11.58 10.15 3.23
CA LEU A 19 11.42 9.17 4.32
C LEU A 19 12.81 8.81 4.82
N LYS A 20 12.97 8.69 6.14
CA LYS A 20 14.22 8.21 6.73
C LYS A 20 14.63 6.92 6.02
N PRO A 21 15.91 6.70 5.69
CA PRO A 21 16.37 5.48 5.01
C PRO A 21 15.93 4.19 5.70
N GLU A 22 15.79 4.25 7.01
CA GLU A 22 15.40 3.13 7.90
C GLU A 22 13.88 2.89 7.93
N TYR A 23 13.06 3.80 7.38
CA TYR A 23 11.60 3.66 7.39
C TYR A 23 11.09 3.11 6.08
N ASP A 24 10.92 1.80 6.03
CA ASP A 24 10.13 1.10 5.00
C ASP A 24 8.75 0.78 5.56
N ALA A 25 7.73 1.49 5.06
CA ALA A 25 6.36 1.32 5.53
C ALA A 25 5.82 -0.10 5.27
N GLY A 26 6.23 -0.73 4.16
CA GLY A 26 5.81 -2.08 3.82
C GLY A 26 6.45 -3.12 4.73
N LYS A 27 7.76 -3.01 4.93
CA LYS A 27 8.51 -3.89 5.84
C LYS A 27 7.97 -3.78 7.27
N ASN A 28 7.82 -2.54 7.76
CA ASN A 28 7.30 -2.31 9.10
C ASN A 28 5.89 -2.88 9.30
N LEU A 29 5.01 -2.79 8.30
CA LEU A 29 3.66 -3.35 8.38
C LEU A 29 3.69 -4.88 8.42
N LYS A 30 4.62 -5.53 7.70
CA LYS A 30 4.80 -6.98 7.74
C LYS A 30 5.34 -7.42 9.09
N ASP A 31 6.40 -6.77 9.58
CA ASP A 31 7.00 -7.07 10.87
C ASP A 31 5.93 -6.97 11.99
N GLN A 32 5.07 -5.96 11.94
CA GLN A 32 3.94 -5.82 12.85
C GLN A 32 2.88 -6.92 12.67
N MET A 33 2.63 -7.36 11.44
CA MET A 33 1.69 -8.45 11.18
C MET A 33 2.23 -9.77 11.70
N ASP A 34 3.48 -10.08 11.42
CA ASP A 34 4.14 -11.32 11.83
C ASP A 34 4.21 -11.40 13.38
N ALA A 35 4.56 -10.29 14.05
CA ALA A 35 4.55 -10.20 15.50
C ALA A 35 3.13 -10.34 16.08
N ALA A 36 2.11 -9.75 15.45
CA ALA A 36 0.73 -9.89 15.92
C ALA A 36 0.22 -11.32 15.75
N VAL A 37 0.60 -12.02 14.68
CA VAL A 37 0.25 -13.43 14.45
C VAL A 37 0.89 -14.31 15.53
N ALA A 38 2.18 -14.14 15.79
CA ALA A 38 2.88 -14.93 16.83
C ALA A 38 2.20 -14.80 18.20
N LEU A 39 1.91 -13.57 18.64
CA LEU A 39 1.21 -13.34 19.91
C LEU A 39 -0.23 -13.87 19.92
N TYR A 40 -0.91 -13.86 18.77
CA TYR A 40 -2.27 -14.40 18.66
C TYR A 40 -2.30 -15.93 18.71
N GLU A 41 -1.28 -16.60 18.21
CA GLU A 41 -1.10 -18.06 18.30
C GLU A 41 -0.80 -18.52 19.76
N GLU A 42 -0.27 -17.60 20.59
CA GLU A 42 -0.11 -17.78 22.03
C GLU A 42 -1.40 -17.46 22.83
N ASP A 43 -2.55 -17.43 22.19
CA ASP A 43 -3.86 -17.13 22.78
C ASP A 43 -3.99 -15.75 23.45
N CYS A 44 -3.14 -14.80 23.08
CA CYS A 44 -3.22 -13.44 23.57
C CYS A 44 -4.48 -12.72 23.05
N SER A 45 -5.12 -11.93 23.91
CA SER A 45 -6.26 -11.11 23.52
C SER A 45 -5.83 -9.96 22.59
N LEU A 46 -6.76 -9.47 21.73
CA LEU A 46 -6.47 -8.33 20.86
C LEU A 46 -5.97 -7.09 21.63
N GLN A 47 -6.47 -6.86 22.83
CA GLN A 47 -6.04 -5.75 23.66
C GLN A 47 -4.62 -5.97 24.16
N SER A 48 -4.30 -7.16 24.67
CA SER A 48 -2.97 -7.50 25.14
C SER A 48 -1.93 -7.37 24.02
N ILE A 49 -2.22 -7.87 22.81
CA ILE A 49 -1.36 -7.72 21.64
C ILE A 49 -1.17 -6.24 21.27
N ALA A 50 -2.24 -5.45 21.35
CA ALA A 50 -2.18 -4.03 21.07
C ALA A 50 -1.28 -3.28 22.04
N ASP A 51 -1.35 -3.61 23.32
CA ASP A 51 -0.54 -3.00 24.37
C ASP A 51 0.95 -3.38 24.21
N VAL A 52 1.24 -4.67 23.95
CA VAL A 52 2.62 -5.14 23.72
C VAL A 52 3.26 -4.50 22.48
N LEU A 53 2.50 -4.41 21.36
CA LEU A 53 3.01 -3.86 20.11
C LEU A 53 2.86 -2.32 20.01
N ASN A 54 2.30 -1.67 21.02
CA ASN A 54 1.95 -0.25 21.02
C ASN A 54 1.12 0.13 19.77
N LEU A 55 0.09 -0.68 19.47
CA LEU A 55 -0.80 -0.51 18.35
C LEU A 55 -2.25 -0.34 18.82
N ASN A 56 -3.10 0.16 17.92
CA ASN A 56 -4.54 0.17 18.17
C ASN A 56 -5.13 -1.25 17.99
N PRO A 57 -6.01 -1.75 18.89
CA PRO A 57 -6.63 -3.07 18.76
C PRO A 57 -7.37 -3.30 17.43
N ILE A 58 -7.94 -2.24 16.85
CA ILE A 58 -8.57 -2.31 15.53
C ILE A 58 -7.53 -2.58 14.43
N LYS A 59 -6.32 -2.01 14.56
CA LYS A 59 -5.22 -2.28 13.64
C LYS A 59 -4.71 -3.71 13.79
N VAL A 60 -4.54 -4.18 15.02
CA VAL A 60 -4.17 -5.58 15.31
C VAL A 60 -5.16 -6.54 14.66
N ARG A 61 -6.47 -6.36 14.91
CA ARG A 61 -7.51 -7.17 14.27
C ARG A 61 -7.39 -7.17 12.74
N LYS A 62 -7.18 -6.00 12.13
CA LYS A 62 -7.06 -5.90 10.68
C LYS A 62 -5.81 -6.60 10.14
N LEU A 63 -4.70 -6.57 10.86
CA LEU A 63 -3.49 -7.33 10.54
C LEU A 63 -3.76 -8.84 10.57
N LEU A 64 -4.39 -9.32 11.63
CA LEU A 64 -4.75 -10.75 11.79
C LEU A 64 -5.76 -11.23 10.75
N ILE A 65 -6.73 -10.37 10.35
CA ILE A 65 -7.64 -10.66 9.24
C ILE A 65 -6.88 -10.74 7.91
N THR A 66 -5.91 -9.84 7.71
CA THR A 66 -5.08 -9.83 6.50
C THR A 66 -4.19 -11.07 6.42
N ALA A 67 -3.67 -11.53 7.55
CA ALA A 67 -2.92 -12.79 7.67
C ALA A 67 -3.81 -14.05 7.55
N GLY A 68 -5.14 -13.90 7.65
CA GLY A 68 -6.09 -15.03 7.54
C GLY A 68 -6.25 -15.86 8.82
N VAL A 69 -5.62 -15.47 9.93
CA VAL A 69 -5.65 -16.24 11.19
C VAL A 69 -6.79 -15.83 12.13
N TYR A 70 -7.37 -14.65 11.95
CA TYR A 70 -8.42 -14.13 12.82
C TYR A 70 -9.75 -14.87 12.64
N LYS A 71 -10.16 -15.61 13.66
CA LYS A 71 -11.42 -16.39 13.68
C LYS A 71 -12.52 -15.59 14.38
N SER A 72 -13.46 -15.01 13.64
CA SER A 72 -14.62 -14.30 14.17
C SER A 72 -15.84 -14.44 13.27
N ASN A 73 -16.98 -14.76 13.84
CA ASN A 73 -18.25 -14.83 13.09
C ASN A 73 -18.62 -13.48 12.48
N ALA A 74 -18.34 -12.38 13.17
CA ALA A 74 -18.59 -11.04 12.65
C ALA A 74 -17.70 -10.72 11.43
N ALA A 75 -16.39 -11.04 11.49
CA ALA A 75 -15.49 -10.87 10.37
C ALA A 75 -15.91 -11.71 9.15
N LYS A 76 -16.28 -12.99 9.38
CA LYS A 76 -16.76 -13.89 8.33
C LYS A 76 -18.03 -13.36 7.67
N LYS A 77 -19.00 -12.89 8.47
CA LYS A 77 -20.26 -12.33 7.98
C LYS A 77 -20.01 -11.07 7.15
N VAL A 78 -19.19 -10.13 7.64
CA VAL A 78 -18.85 -8.91 6.90
C VAL A 78 -18.13 -9.22 5.61
N LYS A 79 -17.16 -10.14 5.64
CA LYS A 79 -16.40 -10.55 4.45
C LYS A 79 -17.32 -11.15 3.39
N ASN A 80 -18.18 -12.12 3.76
CA ASN A 80 -19.07 -12.78 2.81
C ASN A 80 -20.05 -11.79 2.16
N THR A 81 -20.71 -10.96 2.96
CA THR A 81 -21.64 -9.93 2.45
C THR A 81 -20.93 -8.93 1.55
N PHE A 82 -19.70 -8.51 1.91
CA PHE A 82 -18.92 -7.63 1.07
C PHE A 82 -18.52 -8.27 -0.27
N GLU A 83 -18.09 -9.54 -0.27
CA GLU A 83 -17.71 -10.26 -1.48
C GLU A 83 -18.91 -10.46 -2.43
N GLU A 84 -20.11 -10.67 -1.92
CA GLU A 84 -21.33 -10.71 -2.72
C GLU A 84 -21.57 -9.40 -3.48
N TYR A 85 -21.52 -8.26 -2.77
CA TYR A 85 -21.69 -6.96 -3.41
C TYR A 85 -20.51 -6.60 -4.32
N ARG A 86 -19.31 -7.06 -4.02
CA ARG A 86 -18.11 -6.79 -4.81
C ARG A 86 -18.16 -7.42 -6.21
N LYS A 87 -18.99 -8.45 -6.43
CA LYS A 87 -19.19 -9.07 -7.74
C LYS A 87 -19.87 -8.13 -8.74
N THR A 88 -20.73 -7.23 -8.25
CA THR A 88 -21.58 -6.35 -9.09
C THR A 88 -21.29 -4.87 -8.91
N GLN A 89 -20.56 -4.48 -7.86
CA GLN A 89 -20.33 -3.09 -7.48
C GLN A 89 -18.84 -2.78 -7.34
N ASP A 90 -18.50 -1.51 -7.47
CA ASP A 90 -17.15 -1.04 -7.13
C ASP A 90 -16.87 -1.14 -5.62
N TYR A 91 -15.60 -1.06 -5.24
CA TYR A 91 -15.15 -1.25 -3.85
C TYR A 91 -15.86 -0.31 -2.85
N LYS A 92 -16.01 0.97 -3.21
CA LYS A 92 -16.60 1.97 -2.31
C LYS A 92 -18.10 1.73 -2.11
N THR A 93 -18.81 1.44 -3.19
CA THR A 93 -20.25 1.16 -3.16
C THR A 93 -20.53 -0.17 -2.45
N ALA A 94 -19.72 -1.20 -2.67
CA ALA A 94 -19.84 -2.48 -1.96
C ALA A 94 -19.69 -2.32 -0.43
N ILE A 95 -18.77 -1.45 0.03
CA ILE A 95 -18.67 -1.12 1.48
C ILE A 95 -19.94 -0.46 1.98
N LEU A 96 -20.53 0.49 1.24
CA LEU A 96 -21.75 1.17 1.64
C LEU A 96 -22.95 0.22 1.69
N SER A 97 -23.10 -0.65 0.69
CA SER A 97 -24.15 -1.67 0.64
C SER A 97 -24.02 -2.66 1.80
N THR A 98 -22.81 -3.12 2.07
CA THR A 98 -22.51 -4.00 3.23
C THR A 98 -22.83 -3.31 4.55
N ALA A 99 -22.47 -2.04 4.70
CA ALA A 99 -22.74 -1.25 5.89
C ALA A 99 -24.25 -1.10 6.14
N ALA A 100 -25.03 -0.84 5.09
CA ALA A 100 -26.48 -0.70 5.17
C ALA A 100 -27.15 -2.02 5.58
N VAL A 101 -26.80 -3.14 4.94
CA VAL A 101 -27.40 -4.46 5.22
C VAL A 101 -27.07 -4.97 6.63
N LEU A 102 -25.82 -4.79 7.06
CA LEU A 102 -25.38 -5.26 8.37
C LEU A 102 -25.63 -4.24 9.50
N LYS A 103 -26.23 -3.08 9.18
CA LYS A 103 -26.44 -1.97 10.11
C LYS A 103 -25.15 -1.56 10.85
N LEU A 104 -24.04 -1.55 10.13
CA LEU A 104 -22.72 -1.16 10.63
C LEU A 104 -22.29 0.19 10.04
N SER A 105 -21.38 0.88 10.72
CA SER A 105 -20.74 2.04 10.13
C SER A 105 -19.77 1.62 9.02
N LYS A 106 -19.54 2.47 8.03
CA LYS A 106 -18.53 2.28 6.99
C LYS A 106 -17.14 1.97 7.57
N ALA A 107 -16.76 2.68 8.63
CA ALA A 107 -15.50 2.46 9.33
C ALA A 107 -15.43 1.06 9.96
N SER A 108 -16.52 0.57 10.55
CA SER A 108 -16.62 -0.77 11.10
C SER A 108 -16.45 -1.83 10.01
N VAL A 109 -17.16 -1.72 8.88
CA VAL A 109 -17.01 -2.64 7.75
C VAL A 109 -15.56 -2.67 7.28
N THR A 110 -14.96 -1.51 7.04
CA THR A 110 -13.56 -1.40 6.58
C THR A 110 -12.56 -2.02 7.56
N SER A 111 -12.87 -1.99 8.86
CA SER A 111 -12.01 -2.59 9.90
C SER A 111 -12.06 -4.12 9.93
N TYR A 112 -13.10 -4.74 9.39
CA TYR A 112 -13.26 -6.18 9.25
C TYR A 112 -12.80 -6.72 7.89
N LEU A 113 -12.41 -5.84 6.98
CA LEU A 113 -11.84 -6.24 5.70
C LEU A 113 -10.31 -6.23 5.75
N PRO A 114 -9.62 -7.11 5.01
CA PRO A 114 -8.17 -7.09 4.91
C PRO A 114 -7.67 -5.77 4.33
N TYR A 115 -6.37 -5.53 4.38
CA TYR A 115 -5.79 -4.43 3.63
C TYR A 115 -5.97 -4.68 2.13
N GLU A 116 -6.52 -3.71 1.40
CA GLU A 116 -6.89 -3.84 -0.02
C GLU A 116 -5.70 -4.23 -0.92
N LYS A 117 -4.53 -3.69 -0.59
CA LYS A 117 -3.29 -3.97 -1.32
C LYS A 117 -2.47 -5.11 -0.71
N GLY A 118 -3.02 -5.78 0.33
CA GLY A 118 -2.27 -6.71 1.13
C GLY A 118 -1.12 -6.04 1.91
N VAL A 119 -0.38 -6.85 2.64
CA VAL A 119 0.92 -6.47 3.19
C VAL A 119 1.94 -6.95 2.17
N TYR A 120 2.17 -6.13 1.14
CA TYR A 120 3.02 -6.51 0.03
C TYR A 120 4.50 -6.37 0.38
N PHE A 121 5.21 -7.50 0.33
CA PHE A 121 6.58 -7.52 -0.15
C PHE A 121 6.52 -7.84 -1.63
N PRO A 122 6.94 -6.93 -2.51
CA PRO A 122 7.03 -7.28 -3.91
C PRO A 122 7.98 -8.47 -4.03
N SER A 123 7.44 -9.63 -4.44
CA SER A 123 8.25 -10.76 -4.87
C SER A 123 9.11 -10.31 -6.06
N ALA A 124 10.19 -11.02 -6.35
CA ALA A 124 10.99 -10.73 -7.54
C ALA A 124 10.10 -10.64 -8.81
N ALA A 125 9.08 -11.48 -8.92
CA ALA A 125 8.10 -11.47 -10.02
C ALA A 125 7.20 -10.23 -10.04
N ASP A 126 6.89 -9.63 -8.89
CA ASP A 126 6.08 -8.39 -8.82
C ASP A 126 6.89 -7.15 -9.19
N LYS A 127 8.23 -7.21 -9.05
CA LYS A 127 9.13 -6.13 -9.48
C LYS A 127 9.18 -6.00 -11.00
N GLU A 128 8.87 -7.05 -11.75
CA GLU A 128 8.85 -7.04 -13.21
C GLU A 128 7.62 -6.36 -13.80
N LYS A 129 6.53 -6.23 -13.05
CA LYS A 129 5.32 -5.52 -13.50
C LYS A 129 5.43 -4.01 -13.28
N ILE A 130 6.45 -3.42 -13.86
CA ILE A 130 6.56 -1.96 -13.92
C ILE A 130 5.39 -1.46 -14.80
N SER A 131 4.56 -0.55 -14.26
CA SER A 131 3.49 0.03 -15.07
C SER A 131 4.06 0.70 -16.31
N VAL A 132 3.35 0.61 -17.44
CA VAL A 132 3.76 1.22 -18.72
C VAL A 132 4.12 2.71 -18.55
N GLY A 133 3.44 3.41 -17.65
CA GLY A 133 3.75 4.81 -17.31
C GLY A 133 5.10 4.98 -16.58
N ALA A 134 5.42 4.08 -15.66
CA ALA A 134 6.69 4.11 -14.94
C ALA A 134 7.86 3.75 -15.87
N GLU A 135 7.64 2.83 -16.80
CA GLU A 135 8.62 2.47 -17.83
C GLU A 135 8.91 3.64 -18.77
N ARG A 136 7.86 4.30 -19.30
CA ARG A 136 8.02 5.51 -20.11
C ARG A 136 8.79 6.60 -19.38
N GLN A 137 8.53 6.81 -18.09
CA GLN A 137 9.28 7.79 -17.29
C GLN A 137 10.74 7.39 -17.10
N ARG A 138 11.02 6.09 -16.92
CA ARG A 138 12.40 5.58 -16.80
C ARG A 138 13.17 5.84 -18.10
N ARG A 139 12.59 5.49 -19.25
CA ARG A 139 13.16 5.73 -20.58
C ARG A 139 13.41 7.24 -20.82
N PHE A 140 12.43 8.08 -20.55
CA PHE A 140 12.58 9.53 -20.69
C PHE A 140 13.71 10.10 -19.81
N ARG A 141 13.82 9.64 -18.56
CA ARG A 141 14.90 10.07 -17.66
C ARG A 141 16.28 9.59 -18.13
N ALA A 142 16.38 8.39 -18.66
CA ALA A 142 17.63 7.84 -19.21
C ALA A 142 18.09 8.64 -20.42
N ILE A 143 17.20 8.89 -21.39
CA ILE A 143 17.48 9.74 -22.56
C ILE A 143 17.90 11.16 -22.14
N LYS A 144 17.18 11.76 -21.20
CA LYS A 144 17.51 13.11 -20.72
C LYS A 144 18.88 13.16 -20.06
N ARG A 145 19.25 12.12 -19.29
CA ARG A 145 20.55 12.02 -18.61
C ARG A 145 21.68 11.92 -19.65
N TRP A 146 21.53 11.05 -20.64
CA TRP A 146 22.50 10.91 -21.72
C TRP A 146 22.65 12.20 -22.56
N ARG A 147 21.56 12.93 -22.84
CA ARG A 147 21.64 14.22 -23.55
C ARG A 147 22.37 15.31 -22.81
N VAL A 148 22.34 15.30 -21.47
CA VAL A 148 23.01 16.29 -20.62
C VAL A 148 24.46 15.91 -20.38
N ASP A 149 24.74 14.63 -20.26
CA ASP A 149 26.07 14.07 -20.00
C ASP A 149 26.25 12.79 -20.82
N PRO A 150 26.79 12.88 -22.07
CA PRO A 150 26.90 11.77 -22.99
C PRO A 150 28.12 10.88 -22.66
N THR A 151 28.14 10.33 -21.46
CA THR A 151 29.12 9.32 -21.05
C THR A 151 28.71 7.92 -21.55
N GLU A 152 29.69 7.00 -21.65
CA GLU A 152 29.44 5.62 -22.03
C GLU A 152 28.47 4.94 -21.05
N GLU A 153 28.60 5.21 -19.75
CA GLU A 153 27.72 4.68 -18.70
C GLU A 153 26.27 5.16 -18.89
N ASN A 154 26.07 6.44 -19.19
CA ASN A 154 24.75 6.99 -19.47
C ASN A 154 24.16 6.47 -20.78
N PHE A 155 25.00 6.17 -21.78
CA PHE A 155 24.60 5.53 -23.05
C PHE A 155 24.07 4.11 -22.79
N TRP A 156 24.81 3.27 -22.09
CA TRP A 156 24.36 1.92 -21.73
C TRP A 156 23.13 1.93 -20.84
N GLY A 157 23.02 2.85 -19.89
CA GLY A 157 21.81 3.05 -19.10
C GLY A 157 20.58 3.38 -19.94
N MET A 158 20.75 4.13 -21.04
CA MET A 158 19.70 4.41 -22.00
C MET A 158 19.32 3.14 -22.79
N VAL A 159 20.31 2.42 -23.33
CA VAL A 159 20.08 1.19 -24.13
C VAL A 159 19.33 0.14 -23.32
N VAL A 160 19.76 -0.16 -22.10
CA VAL A 160 19.11 -1.13 -21.21
C VAL A 160 17.67 -0.73 -20.89
N SER A 161 17.33 0.55 -20.93
CA SER A 161 15.95 1.01 -20.69
C SER A 161 14.99 0.71 -21.84
N TYR A 162 15.50 0.25 -23.00
CA TYR A 162 14.70 -0.15 -24.17
C TYR A 162 14.62 -1.68 -24.33
N ALA A 163 15.45 -2.45 -23.61
CA ALA A 163 15.40 -3.90 -23.56
C ALA A 163 14.33 -4.37 -22.56
#